data_57bf0afb2077f80957ae29882e392e37
#
_entry.id   57bf0afb2077f80957ae29882e392e37
#
_cell.length_a   1.000
_cell.length_b   1.000
_cell.length_c   1.000
_cell.angle_alpha   90.00
_cell.angle_beta   90.00
_cell.angle_gamma   90.00
#
_symmetry.space_group_name_H-M   'P 1'
#
loop_
_entity.id
_entity.type
_entity.pdbx_description
1 polymer ?
#
loop_
_entity_poly.entity_id
_entity_poly.type
_entity_poly.pdbx_seq_one_letter_code
_entity_poly.pdbx_strand_id
1 'polypeptide(L)'
;RSLRTTMATQPQRHNPLYSFKRIRGEIDPKQIDTIFETENTLRIAVNARERDSGLVNQFQIAMCEEVATMRIVVLEVIHNGSIIHDEGIKDRLGVFPIVADAVDFEKVSSLDDMNERNTLKFELKLDCPAGSPTSLPVLSSDVKWIPLGDQEFRFAKNPPRLLYDDVKLFTLTPGQRVDIAMYCARGTGRIHAGWRPVSVVGFKKEPRLEIREPISGDSAEKLVKLCPKNVFDIEDGFAVVRDKLECTMCRECLREYPDQIVLGYNQKRTILTIESLGVIPPREIMGRALRFINAKPEPKQPLAEDVAGSLAEVKIEPEESE
;
A
#
# COMPACT_ATOMS: atom_id res chain seq x y z
N ARG A 1 -6.35 -34.27 -10.78
CA ARG A 1 -7.17 -33.43 -9.84
C ARG A 1 -6.34 -32.22 -9.46
N SER A 2 -6.86 -31.06 -9.70
CA SER A 2 -6.21 -29.77 -9.40
C SER A 2 -6.34 -29.51 -7.90
N LEU A 3 -5.21 -29.23 -7.22
CA LEU A 3 -5.20 -28.82 -5.82
C LEU A 3 -5.51 -27.31 -5.77
N ARG A 4 -6.68 -26.95 -5.24
CA ARG A 4 -7.01 -25.56 -4.93
C ARG A 4 -6.41 -25.20 -3.58
N THR A 5 -5.32 -24.46 -3.57
CA THR A 5 -4.75 -23.92 -2.34
C THR A 5 -5.26 -22.49 -2.16
N THR A 6 -6.20 -22.31 -1.26
CA THR A 6 -6.69 -20.97 -0.90
C THR A 6 -5.67 -20.25 -0.03
N MET A 7 -5.45 -18.98 -0.30
CA MET A 7 -4.73 -18.10 0.61
C MET A 7 -5.59 -17.92 1.86
N ALA A 8 -5.44 -18.83 2.82
CA ALA A 8 -6.00 -18.64 4.13
C ALA A 8 -5.31 -17.43 4.77
N THR A 9 -5.93 -16.26 4.64
CA THR A 9 -5.70 -15.21 5.59
C THR A 9 -6.24 -15.75 6.92
N GLN A 10 -5.33 -16.11 7.85
CA GLN A 10 -5.78 -16.36 9.23
C GLN A 10 -6.69 -15.20 9.60
N PRO A 11 -7.91 -15.46 10.11
CA PRO A 11 -8.75 -14.40 10.62
C PRO A 11 -7.91 -13.69 11.69
N GLN A 12 -7.47 -12.47 11.40
CA GLN A 12 -6.88 -11.64 12.43
C GLN A 12 -7.98 -11.58 13.48
N ARG A 13 -7.75 -12.24 14.63
CA ARG A 13 -8.66 -12.20 15.78
C ARG A 13 -9.01 -10.74 15.93
N HIS A 14 -10.28 -10.43 15.74
CA HIS A 14 -10.82 -9.09 15.84
C HIS A 14 -10.35 -8.56 17.19
N ASN A 15 -9.29 -7.77 17.20
CA ASN A 15 -8.80 -7.17 18.43
C ASN A 15 -9.84 -6.09 18.78
N PRO A 16 -10.67 -6.31 19.80
CA PRO A 16 -11.74 -5.38 20.16
C PRO A 16 -11.22 -3.98 20.51
N LEU A 17 -9.89 -3.84 20.71
CA LEU A 17 -9.21 -2.57 20.92
C LEU A 17 -9.17 -1.68 19.66
N TYR A 18 -9.44 -2.23 18.47
CA TYR A 18 -9.49 -1.48 17.21
C TYR A 18 -10.92 -1.25 16.68
N SER A 19 -11.94 -1.29 17.53
CA SER A 19 -13.23 -0.71 17.18
C SER A 19 -13.07 0.81 17.08
N PHE A 20 -12.56 1.28 15.95
CA PHE A 20 -12.46 2.72 15.68
C PHE A 20 -13.85 3.34 15.80
N LYS A 21 -14.12 4.03 16.92
CA LYS A 21 -15.20 5.01 16.96
C LYS A 21 -14.84 6.07 15.93
N ARG A 22 -15.54 6.07 14.81
CA ARG A 22 -15.41 7.11 13.80
C ARG A 22 -15.65 8.46 14.48
N ILE A 23 -14.62 9.30 14.50
CA ILE A 23 -14.74 10.67 15.02
C ILE A 23 -15.64 11.41 14.04
N ARG A 24 -16.69 12.04 14.55
CA ARG A 24 -17.58 12.87 13.72
C ARG A 24 -16.83 14.14 13.32
N GLY A 25 -16.74 14.40 12.04
CA GLY A 25 -16.10 15.57 11.48
C GLY A 25 -15.90 15.41 9.98
N GLU A 26 -15.66 16.51 9.32
CA GLU A 26 -15.34 16.58 7.90
C GLU A 26 -14.00 17.28 7.71
N ILE A 27 -13.23 16.85 6.72
CA ILE A 27 -12.04 17.55 6.27
C ILE A 27 -12.43 18.30 5.00
N ASP A 28 -12.41 19.64 5.05
CA ASP A 28 -12.62 20.46 3.86
C ASP A 28 -11.39 20.32 2.94
N PRO A 29 -11.55 19.94 1.67
CA PRO A 29 -10.46 19.90 0.70
C PRO A 29 -9.66 21.21 0.62
N LYS A 30 -10.29 22.36 0.90
CA LYS A 30 -9.63 23.68 0.95
C LYS A 30 -8.63 23.84 2.11
N GLN A 31 -8.67 22.96 3.10
CA GLN A 31 -7.72 22.92 4.21
C GLN A 31 -6.46 22.08 3.89
N ILE A 32 -6.38 21.53 2.69
CA ILE A 32 -5.28 20.67 2.24
C ILE A 32 -4.44 21.41 1.22
N ASP A 33 -3.20 21.69 1.58
CA ASP A 33 -2.21 22.29 0.70
C ASP A 33 -1.30 21.19 0.15
N THR A 34 -1.10 21.13 -1.16
CA THR A 34 -0.09 20.26 -1.76
C THR A 34 1.28 20.92 -1.63
N ILE A 35 2.24 20.22 -1.02
CA ILE A 35 3.62 20.69 -0.84
C ILE A 35 4.50 20.16 -1.96
N PHE A 36 4.36 18.87 -2.28
CA PHE A 36 5.19 18.16 -3.23
C PHE A 36 4.42 16.98 -3.82
N GLU A 37 4.59 16.72 -5.10
CA GLU A 37 3.93 15.62 -5.81
C GLU A 37 4.83 15.03 -6.87
N THR A 38 4.92 13.71 -6.87
CA THR A 38 5.52 12.90 -7.95
C THR A 38 4.51 11.82 -8.34
N GLU A 39 4.88 10.97 -9.27
CA GLU A 39 4.06 9.85 -9.70
C GLU A 39 3.60 8.95 -8.53
N ASN A 40 4.51 8.65 -7.60
CA ASN A 40 4.26 7.72 -6.49
C ASN A 40 4.27 8.36 -5.10
N THR A 41 4.60 9.63 -4.98
CA THR A 41 4.68 10.32 -3.69
C THR A 41 3.90 11.62 -3.70
N LEU A 42 3.07 11.82 -2.69
CA LEU A 42 2.32 13.06 -2.45
C LEU A 42 2.56 13.52 -1.01
N ARG A 43 3.11 14.74 -0.85
CA ARG A 43 3.26 15.39 0.44
C ARG A 43 2.26 16.54 0.53
N ILE A 44 1.40 16.48 1.53
CA ILE A 44 0.36 17.48 1.78
C ILE A 44 0.47 18.05 3.19
N ALA A 45 -0.02 19.27 3.37
CA ALA A 45 -0.26 19.84 4.67
C ALA A 45 -1.77 19.93 4.90
N VAL A 46 -2.23 19.41 6.02
CA VAL A 46 -3.61 19.53 6.47
C VAL A 46 -3.68 20.59 7.55
N ASN A 47 -4.41 21.67 7.27
CA ASN A 47 -4.67 22.75 8.21
C ASN A 47 -5.89 22.39 9.06
N ALA A 48 -5.66 21.88 10.26
CA ALA A 48 -6.71 21.42 11.16
C ALA A 48 -6.53 22.06 12.54
N ARG A 49 -7.63 22.32 13.25
CA ARG A 49 -7.56 22.78 14.64
C ARG A 49 -6.96 21.67 15.50
N GLU A 50 -6.36 22.03 16.62
CA GLU A 50 -5.74 21.05 17.53
C GLU A 50 -6.72 19.94 17.95
N ARG A 51 -7.98 20.30 18.22
CA ARG A 51 -9.06 19.35 18.54
C ARG A 51 -9.41 18.36 17.41
N ASP A 52 -9.04 18.70 16.18
CA ASP A 52 -9.34 17.90 15.00
C ASP A 52 -8.17 16.94 14.63
N SER A 53 -7.13 16.86 15.46
CA SER A 53 -5.97 16.00 15.24
C SER A 53 -6.35 14.52 15.11
N GLY A 54 -7.38 14.07 15.82
CA GLY A 54 -7.93 12.73 15.70
C GLY A 54 -8.56 12.45 14.33
N LEU A 55 -9.18 13.47 13.71
CA LEU A 55 -9.74 13.36 12.37
C LEU A 55 -8.64 13.23 11.31
N VAL A 56 -7.53 13.98 11.46
CA VAL A 56 -6.37 13.84 10.57
C VAL A 56 -5.74 12.44 10.69
N ASN A 57 -5.67 11.89 11.90
CA ASN A 57 -5.21 10.53 12.09
C ASN A 57 -6.17 9.50 11.44
N GLN A 58 -7.48 9.69 11.56
CA GLN A 58 -8.44 8.84 10.84
C GLN A 58 -8.30 8.95 9.32
N PHE A 59 -7.96 10.12 8.80
CA PHE A 59 -7.69 10.32 7.39
C PHE A 59 -6.47 9.54 6.92
N GLN A 60 -5.38 9.55 7.71
CA GLN A 60 -4.21 8.70 7.47
C GLN A 60 -4.59 7.21 7.41
N ILE A 61 -5.34 6.75 8.41
CA ILE A 61 -5.79 5.36 8.48
C ILE A 61 -6.71 5.01 7.31
N ALA A 62 -7.61 5.90 6.91
CA ALA A 62 -8.50 5.67 5.78
C ALA A 62 -7.72 5.48 4.45
N MET A 63 -6.62 6.19 4.24
CA MET A 63 -5.75 5.98 3.09
C MET A 63 -5.10 4.59 3.07
N CYS A 64 -4.77 4.05 4.24
CA CYS A 64 -4.17 2.73 4.36
C CYS A 64 -5.19 1.58 4.30
N GLU A 65 -6.37 1.77 4.89
CA GLU A 65 -7.26 0.67 5.24
C GLU A 65 -8.62 0.67 4.54
N GLU A 66 -9.08 1.81 4.00
CA GLU A 66 -10.44 1.91 3.43
C GLU A 66 -10.43 2.03 1.91
N VAL A 67 -9.30 2.34 1.31
CA VAL A 67 -9.18 2.39 -0.15
C VAL A 67 -9.03 0.98 -0.70
N ALA A 68 -9.99 0.58 -1.53
CA ALA A 68 -10.02 -0.77 -2.09
C ALA A 68 -9.00 -0.94 -3.23
N THR A 69 -8.42 -2.14 -3.29
CA THR A 69 -7.57 -2.60 -4.40
C THR A 69 -7.93 -4.03 -4.82
N MET A 70 -7.32 -4.52 -5.88
CA MET A 70 -7.40 -5.93 -6.30
C MET A 70 -6.18 -6.69 -5.79
N ARG A 71 -6.39 -7.95 -5.37
CA ARG A 71 -5.32 -8.84 -4.88
C ARG A 71 -5.63 -10.28 -5.27
N ILE A 72 -4.59 -11.08 -5.52
CA ILE A 72 -4.70 -12.53 -5.69
C ILE A 72 -5.15 -13.13 -4.35
N VAL A 73 -6.31 -13.79 -4.34
CA VAL A 73 -6.92 -14.41 -3.13
C VAL A 73 -6.96 -15.92 -3.22
N VAL A 74 -7.04 -16.46 -4.44
CA VAL A 74 -7.01 -17.92 -4.70
C VAL A 74 -5.88 -18.21 -5.65
N LEU A 75 -5.11 -19.25 -5.33
CA LEU A 75 -4.10 -19.85 -6.18
C LEU A 75 -4.46 -21.33 -6.38
N GLU A 76 -4.68 -21.72 -7.63
CA GLU A 76 -4.97 -23.08 -8.02
C GLU A 76 -3.73 -23.65 -8.72
N VAL A 77 -3.00 -24.52 -8.04
CA VAL A 77 -1.81 -25.17 -8.59
C VAL A 77 -2.24 -26.42 -9.33
N ILE A 78 -2.21 -26.36 -10.66
CA ILE A 78 -2.55 -27.49 -11.54
C ILE A 78 -1.32 -28.40 -11.66
N HIS A 79 -0.14 -27.79 -11.80
CA HIS A 79 1.12 -28.51 -11.81
C HIS A 79 2.26 -27.61 -11.30
N ASN A 80 3.06 -28.14 -10.40
CA ASN A 80 4.29 -27.49 -9.91
C ASN A 80 5.44 -28.50 -9.93
N GLY A 81 6.26 -28.46 -10.98
CA GLY A 81 7.50 -29.23 -11.07
C GLY A 81 8.73 -28.49 -10.55
N SER A 82 8.58 -27.26 -10.02
CA SER A 82 9.70 -26.46 -9.49
C SER A 82 10.20 -26.99 -8.15
N ILE A 83 11.36 -26.51 -7.72
CA ILE A 83 11.91 -26.81 -6.39
C ILE A 83 11.26 -26.02 -5.26
N ILE A 84 10.40 -25.04 -5.58
CA ILE A 84 9.72 -24.21 -4.58
C ILE A 84 8.36 -24.84 -4.28
N HIS A 85 8.05 -25.00 -3.01
CA HIS A 85 6.74 -25.47 -2.56
C HIS A 85 5.62 -24.49 -2.94
N ASP A 86 4.41 -25.01 -3.07
CA ASP A 86 3.22 -24.25 -3.48
C ASP A 86 2.96 -23.05 -2.56
N GLU A 87 3.17 -23.20 -1.25
CA GLU A 87 3.05 -22.12 -0.28
C GLU A 87 4.03 -20.97 -0.56
N GLY A 88 5.27 -21.30 -0.94
CA GLY A 88 6.28 -20.29 -1.27
C GLY A 88 5.95 -19.50 -2.54
N ILE A 89 5.34 -20.17 -3.53
CA ILE A 89 4.83 -19.51 -4.75
C ILE A 89 3.64 -18.63 -4.40
N LYS A 90 2.71 -19.15 -3.60
CA LYS A 90 1.53 -18.46 -3.12
C LYS A 90 1.89 -17.18 -2.37
N ASP A 91 2.84 -17.24 -1.42
CA ASP A 91 3.25 -16.09 -0.64
C ASP A 91 3.85 -14.97 -1.50
N ARG A 92 4.63 -15.35 -2.52
CA ARG A 92 5.21 -14.38 -3.46
C ARG A 92 4.16 -13.74 -4.37
N LEU A 93 3.30 -14.54 -4.98
CA LEU A 93 2.25 -14.05 -5.88
C LEU A 93 1.15 -13.29 -5.13
N GLY A 94 0.81 -13.73 -3.93
CA GLY A 94 -0.27 -13.16 -3.12
C GLY A 94 -0.03 -11.74 -2.62
N VAL A 95 1.21 -11.27 -2.59
CA VAL A 95 1.54 -9.88 -2.22
C VAL A 95 1.79 -9.00 -3.44
N PHE A 96 1.68 -9.55 -4.65
CA PHE A 96 1.97 -8.80 -5.87
C PHE A 96 0.87 -7.78 -6.16
N PRO A 97 1.22 -6.50 -6.41
CA PRO A 97 0.24 -5.47 -6.73
C PRO A 97 -0.37 -5.69 -8.12
N ILE A 98 -1.71 -5.60 -8.22
CA ILE A 98 -2.47 -5.77 -9.46
C ILE A 98 -2.92 -4.40 -9.97
N VAL A 99 -2.57 -4.06 -11.19
CA VAL A 99 -3.02 -2.84 -11.87
C VAL A 99 -4.42 -3.11 -12.44
N ALA A 100 -5.41 -2.78 -11.64
CA ALA A 100 -6.83 -2.76 -12.02
C ALA A 100 -7.57 -1.86 -11.02
N ASP A 101 -8.58 -1.09 -11.49
CA ASP A 101 -9.38 -0.29 -10.57
C ASP A 101 -10.41 -1.16 -9.86
N ALA A 102 -10.24 -1.30 -8.54
CA ALA A 102 -11.15 -2.09 -7.72
C ALA A 102 -12.59 -1.53 -7.69
N VAL A 103 -12.82 -0.28 -8.13
CA VAL A 103 -14.16 0.31 -8.22
C VAL A 103 -14.99 -0.38 -9.29
N ASP A 104 -14.35 -0.90 -10.34
CA ASP A 104 -15.02 -1.60 -11.45
C ASP A 104 -15.49 -3.02 -11.10
N PHE A 105 -15.20 -3.48 -9.88
CA PHE A 105 -15.49 -4.83 -9.42
C PHE A 105 -16.43 -4.82 -8.22
N GLU A 106 -17.37 -5.76 -8.22
CA GLU A 106 -18.23 -6.04 -7.08
C GLU A 106 -17.45 -6.77 -5.97
N LYS A 107 -17.98 -6.77 -4.75
CA LYS A 107 -17.39 -7.55 -3.66
C LYS A 107 -17.73 -9.04 -3.84
N VAL A 108 -16.74 -9.90 -3.61
CA VAL A 108 -16.95 -11.35 -3.54
C VAL A 108 -17.52 -11.69 -2.16
N SER A 109 -18.64 -12.41 -2.13
CA SER A 109 -19.28 -12.86 -0.88
C SER A 109 -18.79 -14.24 -0.45
N SER A 110 -18.51 -15.13 -1.40
CA SER A 110 -17.91 -16.45 -1.17
C SER A 110 -17.05 -16.87 -2.38
N LEU A 111 -16.24 -17.91 -2.23
CA LEU A 111 -15.43 -18.43 -3.34
C LEU A 111 -16.29 -18.96 -4.50
N ASP A 112 -17.48 -19.46 -4.19
CA ASP A 112 -18.41 -19.99 -5.18
C ASP A 112 -19.10 -18.89 -6.00
N ASP A 113 -19.10 -17.65 -5.49
CA ASP A 113 -19.69 -16.48 -6.17
C ASP A 113 -18.73 -15.80 -7.16
N MET A 114 -17.53 -16.34 -7.35
CA MET A 114 -16.55 -15.76 -8.27
C MET A 114 -17.04 -15.78 -9.71
N ASN A 115 -17.12 -14.59 -10.33
CA ASN A 115 -17.63 -14.39 -11.68
C ASN A 115 -16.94 -13.21 -12.38
N GLU A 116 -17.32 -12.93 -13.61
CA GLU A 116 -16.75 -11.87 -14.45
C GLU A 116 -16.88 -10.44 -13.88
N ARG A 117 -17.84 -10.20 -12.95
CA ARG A 117 -18.08 -8.88 -12.36
C ARG A 117 -17.25 -8.59 -11.11
N ASN A 118 -16.79 -9.64 -10.44
CA ASN A 118 -16.12 -9.51 -9.14
C ASN A 118 -14.71 -10.10 -9.09
N THR A 119 -14.27 -10.80 -10.15
CA THR A 119 -13.01 -11.57 -10.15
C THR A 119 -12.20 -11.30 -11.41
N LEU A 120 -10.88 -11.22 -11.26
CA LEU A 120 -9.91 -11.29 -12.35
C LEU A 120 -9.21 -12.65 -12.32
N LYS A 121 -8.96 -13.22 -13.47
CA LYS A 121 -8.19 -14.46 -13.61
C LYS A 121 -6.84 -14.18 -14.28
N PHE A 122 -5.77 -14.74 -13.70
CA PHE A 122 -4.44 -14.79 -14.30
C PHE A 122 -3.98 -16.24 -14.42
N GLU A 123 -3.10 -16.50 -15.36
CA GLU A 123 -2.46 -17.81 -15.52
C GLU A 123 -0.95 -17.65 -15.68
N LEU A 124 -0.22 -18.61 -15.11
CA LEU A 124 1.21 -18.78 -15.29
C LEU A 124 1.45 -20.20 -15.83
N LYS A 125 1.81 -20.29 -17.11
CA LYS A 125 2.10 -21.55 -17.79
C LYS A 125 3.45 -21.46 -18.45
N LEU A 126 4.44 -22.21 -17.94
CA LEU A 126 5.79 -22.26 -18.47
C LEU A 126 6.32 -23.68 -18.42
N ASP A 127 7.10 -24.02 -19.44
CA ASP A 127 7.79 -25.31 -19.58
C ASP A 127 9.28 -25.03 -19.86
N CYS A 128 10.16 -25.64 -19.09
CA CYS A 128 11.59 -25.65 -19.37
C CYS A 128 11.95 -27.01 -19.95
N PRO A 129 12.13 -27.14 -21.30
CA PRO A 129 12.39 -28.41 -21.94
C PRO A 129 13.59 -29.15 -21.35
N ALA A 130 13.52 -30.48 -21.25
CA ALA A 130 14.58 -31.29 -20.66
C ALA A 130 15.96 -31.15 -21.37
N GLY A 131 15.97 -30.75 -22.63
CA GLY A 131 17.18 -30.48 -23.42
C GLY A 131 17.72 -29.03 -23.30
N SER A 132 17.12 -28.19 -22.48
CA SER A 132 17.58 -26.81 -22.30
C SER A 132 18.98 -26.77 -21.66
N PRO A 133 19.91 -25.95 -22.19
CA PRO A 133 21.27 -25.87 -21.63
C PRO A 133 21.33 -25.11 -20.31
N THR A 134 20.30 -24.33 -20.00
CA THR A 134 20.23 -23.43 -18.84
C THR A 134 18.86 -23.49 -18.17
N SER A 135 18.82 -23.14 -16.89
CA SER A 135 17.57 -22.94 -16.15
C SER A 135 16.82 -21.72 -16.64
N LEU A 136 15.48 -21.78 -16.65
CA LEU A 136 14.57 -20.74 -17.08
C LEU A 136 14.11 -19.91 -15.88
N PRO A 137 14.45 -18.61 -15.80
CA PRO A 137 13.86 -17.73 -14.80
C PRO A 137 12.39 -17.46 -15.12
N VAL A 138 11.51 -17.66 -14.17
CA VAL A 138 10.09 -17.29 -14.25
C VAL A 138 9.94 -15.86 -13.74
N LEU A 139 9.46 -14.99 -14.61
CA LEU A 139 9.29 -13.56 -14.32
C LEU A 139 7.81 -13.21 -14.11
N SER A 140 7.56 -12.09 -13.50
CA SER A 140 6.19 -11.56 -13.35
C SER A 140 5.52 -11.25 -14.71
N SER A 141 6.30 -10.95 -15.75
CA SER A 141 5.82 -10.79 -17.14
C SER A 141 5.26 -12.07 -17.76
N ASP A 142 5.60 -13.24 -17.20
CA ASP A 142 5.08 -14.52 -17.68
C ASP A 142 3.66 -14.81 -17.19
N VAL A 143 3.21 -14.09 -16.16
CA VAL A 143 1.84 -14.14 -15.66
C VAL A 143 0.92 -13.40 -16.62
N LYS A 144 -0.04 -14.11 -17.22
CA LYS A 144 -0.95 -13.56 -18.23
C LYS A 144 -2.35 -13.40 -17.67
N TRP A 145 -2.96 -12.26 -17.94
CA TRP A 145 -4.37 -12.05 -17.66
C TRP A 145 -5.23 -12.88 -18.63
N ILE A 146 -6.23 -13.57 -18.09
CA ILE A 146 -7.22 -14.34 -18.84
C ILE A 146 -8.58 -13.69 -18.62
N PRO A 147 -9.13 -12.98 -19.61
CA PRO A 147 -10.42 -12.32 -19.46
C PRO A 147 -11.56 -13.31 -19.20
N LEU A 148 -12.43 -12.98 -18.28
CA LEU A 148 -13.67 -13.71 -17.98
C LEU A 148 -14.86 -12.97 -18.61
N GLY A 149 -15.71 -13.68 -19.33
CA GLY A 149 -16.90 -13.11 -19.95
C GLY A 149 -16.59 -11.90 -20.85
N ASP A 150 -17.12 -10.74 -20.51
CA ASP A 150 -17.01 -9.47 -21.26
C ASP A 150 -15.78 -8.63 -20.90
N GLN A 151 -14.91 -9.10 -20.01
CA GLN A 151 -13.78 -8.33 -19.49
C GLN A 151 -12.80 -7.87 -20.58
N GLU A 152 -12.57 -8.65 -21.61
CA GLU A 152 -11.70 -8.27 -22.73
C GLU A 152 -12.17 -6.95 -23.37
N PHE A 153 -13.47 -6.79 -23.53
CA PHE A 153 -14.07 -5.57 -24.07
C PHE A 153 -14.05 -4.42 -23.06
N ARG A 154 -14.40 -4.71 -21.79
CA ARG A 154 -14.43 -3.69 -20.71
C ARG A 154 -13.07 -3.08 -20.45
N PHE A 155 -12.01 -3.87 -20.48
CA PHE A 155 -10.65 -3.45 -20.16
C PHE A 155 -9.73 -3.32 -21.37
N ALA A 156 -10.30 -3.23 -22.59
CA ALA A 156 -9.53 -3.13 -23.83
C ALA A 156 -8.49 -1.98 -23.85
N LYS A 157 -8.81 -0.85 -23.19
CA LYS A 157 -7.89 0.30 -23.10
C LYS A 157 -6.78 0.14 -22.05
N ASN A 158 -7.10 -0.49 -20.93
CA ASN A 158 -6.20 -0.68 -19.79
C ASN A 158 -6.34 -2.11 -19.27
N PRO A 159 -5.74 -3.10 -19.92
CA PRO A 159 -5.87 -4.49 -19.51
C PRO A 159 -5.24 -4.70 -18.11
N PRO A 160 -5.91 -5.47 -17.24
CA PRO A 160 -5.36 -5.85 -15.96
C PRO A 160 -4.00 -6.54 -16.09
N ARG A 161 -3.05 -6.20 -15.23
CA ARG A 161 -1.70 -6.78 -15.23
C ARG A 161 -1.07 -6.72 -13.86
N LEU A 162 0.00 -7.46 -13.66
CA LEU A 162 0.90 -7.23 -12.54
C LEU A 162 1.60 -5.87 -12.70
N LEU A 163 1.90 -5.20 -11.59
CA LEU A 163 2.50 -3.85 -11.64
C LEU A 163 3.90 -3.85 -12.22
N TYR A 164 4.73 -4.85 -11.88
CA TYR A 164 6.11 -4.98 -12.30
C TYR A 164 6.27 -6.21 -13.20
N ASP A 165 6.98 -6.06 -14.31
CA ASP A 165 7.15 -7.10 -15.32
C ASP A 165 8.48 -7.86 -15.17
N ASP A 166 9.45 -7.29 -14.46
CA ASP A 166 10.84 -7.76 -14.36
C ASP A 166 11.19 -8.48 -13.06
N VAL A 167 10.19 -8.74 -12.21
CA VAL A 167 10.41 -9.41 -10.91
C VAL A 167 10.53 -10.91 -11.11
N LYS A 168 11.69 -11.46 -10.72
CA LYS A 168 11.92 -12.89 -10.73
C LYS A 168 11.13 -13.59 -9.62
N LEU A 169 10.18 -14.44 -10.01
CA LEU A 169 9.36 -15.22 -9.09
C LEU A 169 10.12 -16.44 -8.57
N PHE A 170 10.62 -17.27 -9.48
CA PHE A 170 11.45 -18.45 -9.21
C PHE A 170 12.21 -18.89 -10.46
N THR A 171 12.79 -20.09 -10.45
CA THR A 171 13.54 -20.65 -11.60
C THR A 171 13.08 -22.07 -11.84
N LEU A 172 12.87 -22.43 -13.11
CA LEU A 172 12.66 -23.79 -13.54
C LEU A 172 13.98 -24.37 -14.07
N THR A 173 14.32 -25.58 -13.67
CA THR A 173 15.44 -26.34 -14.25
C THR A 173 14.95 -27.16 -15.44
N PRO A 174 15.86 -27.63 -16.33
CA PRO A 174 15.48 -28.45 -17.49
C PRO A 174 14.61 -29.64 -17.09
N GLY A 175 13.50 -29.83 -17.82
CA GLY A 175 12.51 -30.87 -17.57
C GLY A 175 11.40 -30.49 -16.58
N GLN A 176 11.46 -29.27 -15.98
CA GLN A 176 10.42 -28.75 -15.07
C GLN A 176 9.40 -27.90 -15.80
N ARG A 177 8.16 -27.96 -15.34
CA ARG A 177 7.06 -27.09 -15.81
C ARG A 177 6.22 -26.59 -14.65
N VAL A 178 5.49 -25.51 -14.90
CA VAL A 178 4.53 -24.93 -13.95
C VAL A 178 3.24 -24.59 -14.69
N ASP A 179 2.10 -24.86 -14.06
CA ASP A 179 0.77 -24.47 -14.52
C ASP A 179 -0.04 -24.06 -13.30
N ILE A 180 -0.33 -22.75 -13.19
CA ILE A 180 -0.98 -22.13 -12.03
C ILE A 180 -2.05 -21.17 -12.53
N ALA A 181 -3.26 -21.30 -12.00
CA ALA A 181 -4.32 -20.31 -12.16
C ALA A 181 -4.47 -19.47 -10.89
N MET A 182 -4.69 -18.18 -11.06
CA MET A 182 -4.80 -17.20 -9.98
C MET A 182 -6.08 -16.41 -10.13
N TYR A 183 -6.77 -16.19 -9.02
CA TYR A 183 -8.00 -15.40 -9.00
C TYR A 183 -7.84 -14.23 -8.03
N CYS A 184 -8.16 -13.02 -8.53
CA CYS A 184 -8.05 -11.80 -7.78
C CYS A 184 -9.42 -11.29 -7.40
N ALA A 185 -9.55 -10.80 -6.17
CA ALA A 185 -10.77 -10.19 -5.69
C ALA A 185 -10.50 -8.83 -5.06
N ARG A 186 -11.55 -8.01 -5.02
CA ARG A 186 -11.57 -6.71 -4.39
C ARG A 186 -11.56 -6.84 -2.87
N GLY A 187 -10.71 -6.04 -2.23
CA GLY A 187 -10.66 -5.94 -0.77
C GLY A 187 -10.07 -4.62 -0.32
N THR A 188 -9.89 -4.47 0.99
CA THR A 188 -9.33 -3.27 1.63
C THR A 188 -8.24 -3.67 2.63
N GLY A 189 -7.36 -2.73 2.96
CA GLY A 189 -6.29 -2.92 3.93
C GLY A 189 -6.79 -3.36 5.32
N ARG A 190 -8.04 -3.05 5.64
CA ARG A 190 -8.70 -3.50 6.88
C ARG A 190 -8.86 -5.02 6.96
N ILE A 191 -9.11 -5.67 5.82
CA ILE A 191 -9.25 -7.14 5.75
C ILE A 191 -7.86 -7.78 5.83
N HIS A 192 -6.92 -7.30 5.02
CA HIS A 192 -5.54 -7.79 5.00
C HIS A 192 -4.61 -6.75 4.40
N ALA A 193 -3.40 -6.63 4.96
CA ALA A 193 -2.40 -5.64 4.52
C ALA A 193 -2.03 -5.73 3.03
N GLY A 194 -2.16 -6.89 2.39
CA GLY A 194 -1.92 -7.08 0.96
C GLY A 194 -2.86 -6.30 0.03
N TRP A 195 -3.96 -5.72 0.55
CA TRP A 195 -4.84 -4.80 -0.19
C TRP A 195 -4.52 -3.33 0.03
N ARG A 196 -3.49 -2.99 0.82
CA ARG A 196 -3.12 -1.59 1.01
C ARG A 196 -2.60 -0.98 -0.29
N PRO A 197 -3.12 0.19 -0.71
CA PRO A 197 -2.63 0.87 -1.92
C PRO A 197 -1.35 1.66 -1.69
N VAL A 198 -0.93 1.79 -0.43
CA VAL A 198 0.22 2.59 0.00
C VAL A 198 1.25 1.74 0.72
N SER A 199 2.52 2.05 0.53
CA SER A 199 3.63 1.52 1.33
C SER A 199 3.63 2.17 2.71
N VAL A 200 3.49 3.49 2.73
CA VAL A 200 3.44 4.27 3.96
C VAL A 200 2.60 5.54 3.79
N VAL A 201 1.95 5.96 4.88
CA VAL A 201 1.43 7.31 5.05
C VAL A 201 2.10 7.91 6.27
N GLY A 202 3.17 8.67 6.03
CA GLY A 202 3.91 9.37 7.08
C GLY A 202 3.07 10.51 7.68
N PHE A 203 3.17 10.70 8.99
CA PHE A 203 2.44 11.72 9.73
C PHE A 203 3.39 12.47 10.66
N LYS A 204 3.45 13.81 10.52
CA LYS A 204 4.19 14.65 11.46
C LYS A 204 3.54 16.03 11.59
N LYS A 205 3.66 16.65 12.76
CA LYS A 205 3.35 18.08 12.92
C LYS A 205 4.40 18.90 12.17
N GLU A 206 3.97 20.00 11.55
CA GLU A 206 4.91 20.91 10.89
C GLU A 206 5.90 21.47 11.92
N PRO A 207 7.22 21.36 11.69
CA PRO A 207 8.21 21.95 12.55
C PRO A 207 8.12 23.48 12.52
N ARG A 208 8.18 24.10 13.69
CA ARG A 208 8.42 25.54 13.86
C ARG A 208 9.89 25.71 14.23
N LEU A 209 10.68 26.22 13.32
CA LEU A 209 12.10 26.47 13.48
C LEU A 209 12.39 27.92 13.08
N GLU A 210 12.91 28.70 14.01
CA GLU A 210 13.20 30.14 13.84
C GLU A 210 14.56 30.45 14.45
N ILE A 211 15.34 31.28 13.77
CA ILE A 211 16.58 31.88 14.30
C ILE A 211 16.18 33.26 14.82
N ARG A 212 16.26 33.47 16.13
CA ARG A 212 15.90 34.75 16.81
C ARG A 212 16.99 35.77 16.69
N GLU A 213 18.24 35.33 16.85
CA GLU A 213 19.40 36.20 16.79
C GLU A 213 20.33 35.72 15.67
N PRO A 214 20.90 36.63 14.87
CA PRO A 214 21.76 36.24 13.76
C PRO A 214 22.96 35.43 14.23
N ILE A 215 23.18 34.30 13.56
CA ILE A 215 24.34 33.43 13.76
C ILE A 215 25.24 33.59 12.53
N SER A 216 26.49 34.04 12.72
CA SER A 216 27.39 34.36 11.60
C SER A 216 28.78 33.73 11.75
N GLY A 217 29.58 33.77 10.67
CA GLY A 217 30.96 33.30 10.64
C GLY A 217 31.07 31.81 10.98
N ASP A 218 32.11 31.44 11.75
CA ASP A 218 32.40 30.05 12.12
C ASP A 218 31.24 29.36 12.83
N SER A 219 30.42 30.13 13.60
CA SER A 219 29.23 29.62 14.27
C SER A 219 28.14 29.20 13.28
N ALA A 220 27.98 29.95 12.19
CA ALA A 220 27.03 29.59 11.12
C ALA A 220 27.46 28.30 10.40
N GLU A 221 28.74 28.18 10.07
CA GLU A 221 29.29 26.96 9.48
C GLU A 221 29.12 25.76 10.40
N LYS A 222 29.38 25.94 11.69
CA LYS A 222 29.20 24.90 12.71
C LYS A 222 27.75 24.45 12.78
N LEU A 223 26.77 25.38 12.76
CA LEU A 223 25.35 25.08 12.79
C LEU A 223 24.91 24.27 11.57
N VAL A 224 25.37 24.63 10.36
CA VAL A 224 25.06 23.89 9.13
C VAL A 224 25.60 22.46 9.18
N LYS A 225 26.87 22.28 9.63
CA LYS A 225 27.51 20.96 9.76
C LYS A 225 26.87 20.12 10.87
N LEU A 226 26.34 20.74 11.91
CA LEU A 226 25.70 20.07 13.04
C LEU A 226 24.37 19.42 12.66
N CYS A 227 23.63 19.97 11.68
CA CYS A 227 22.32 19.48 11.34
C CYS A 227 22.37 18.25 10.42
N PRO A 228 21.94 17.04 10.89
CA PRO A 228 22.04 15.80 10.09
C PRO A 228 21.06 15.78 8.90
N LYS A 229 20.14 16.77 8.81
CA LYS A 229 19.14 16.90 7.76
C LYS A 229 19.35 18.13 6.87
N ASN A 230 20.47 18.82 7.01
CA ASN A 230 20.82 19.99 6.19
C ASN A 230 19.68 21.03 6.13
N VAL A 231 19.06 21.30 7.30
CA VAL A 231 17.93 22.23 7.40
C VAL A 231 18.38 23.68 7.30
N PHE A 232 19.65 23.95 7.61
CA PHE A 232 20.26 25.28 7.59
C PHE A 232 21.18 25.45 6.38
N ASP A 233 21.31 26.70 5.94
CA ASP A 233 22.25 27.13 4.93
C ASP A 233 22.88 28.47 5.34
N ILE A 234 23.83 29.00 4.56
CA ILE A 234 24.48 30.27 4.82
C ILE A 234 24.13 31.22 3.67
N GLU A 235 23.52 32.34 3.98
CA GLU A 235 23.24 33.44 3.05
C GLU A 235 23.84 34.73 3.63
N ASP A 236 24.60 35.47 2.83
CA ASP A 236 25.27 36.71 3.23
C ASP A 236 26.12 36.63 4.50
N GLY A 237 26.71 35.44 4.76
CA GLY A 237 27.52 35.18 5.95
C GLY A 237 26.73 34.85 7.23
N PHE A 238 25.41 34.72 7.14
CA PHE A 238 24.53 34.36 8.25
C PHE A 238 23.86 33.02 8.01
N ALA A 239 23.61 32.29 9.10
CA ALA A 239 22.83 31.05 9.02
C ALA A 239 21.34 31.37 8.78
N VAL A 240 20.75 30.67 7.80
CA VAL A 240 19.32 30.76 7.46
C VAL A 240 18.67 29.38 7.50
N VAL A 241 17.35 29.34 7.70
CA VAL A 241 16.58 28.11 7.63
C VAL A 241 16.19 27.85 6.17
N ARG A 242 16.84 26.88 5.54
CA ARG A 242 16.61 26.48 4.13
C ARG A 242 15.30 25.70 3.97
N ASP A 243 15.14 24.63 4.72
CA ASP A 243 13.94 23.80 4.68
C ASP A 243 13.57 23.27 6.06
N LYS A 244 12.63 23.95 6.71
CA LYS A 244 12.12 23.53 8.02
C LYS A 244 11.37 22.19 7.97
N LEU A 245 10.81 21.78 6.80
CA LEU A 245 10.04 20.56 6.68
C LEU A 245 10.91 19.31 6.78
N GLU A 246 12.19 19.39 6.47
CA GLU A 246 13.12 18.27 6.64
C GLU A 246 13.57 18.09 8.09
N CYS A 247 13.26 19.03 8.99
CA CYS A 247 13.60 18.93 10.41
C CYS A 247 12.96 17.71 11.07
N THR A 248 13.79 16.86 11.71
CA THR A 248 13.37 15.66 12.46
C THR A 248 13.24 15.91 13.96
N MET A 249 13.37 17.16 14.42
CA MET A 249 13.26 17.54 15.83
C MET A 249 14.33 16.85 16.73
N CYS A 250 15.52 16.60 16.22
CA CYS A 250 16.63 15.98 16.97
C CYS A 250 17.15 16.88 18.11
N ARG A 251 16.88 18.20 18.05
CA ARG A 251 17.26 19.20 19.04
C ARG A 251 18.76 19.48 19.17
N GLU A 252 19.63 18.97 18.30
CA GLU A 252 21.06 19.25 18.34
C GLU A 252 21.35 20.75 18.22
N CYS A 253 20.69 21.43 17.27
CA CYS A 253 20.81 22.88 17.09
C CYS A 253 20.35 23.65 18.34
N LEU A 254 19.27 23.21 19.00
CA LEU A 254 18.75 23.86 20.21
C LEU A 254 19.71 23.66 21.42
N ARG A 255 20.39 22.52 21.50
CA ARG A 255 21.37 22.25 22.56
C ARG A 255 22.61 23.12 22.45
N GLU A 256 23.07 23.37 21.22
CA GLU A 256 24.26 24.19 20.98
C GLU A 256 23.95 25.71 20.97
N TYR A 257 22.73 26.09 20.51
CA TYR A 257 22.31 27.49 20.38
C TYR A 257 20.96 27.73 21.07
N PRO A 258 20.86 27.56 22.42
CA PRO A 258 19.57 27.58 23.13
C PRO A 258 18.86 28.96 23.11
N ASP A 259 19.63 30.05 23.09
CA ASP A 259 19.10 31.40 23.11
C ASP A 259 18.76 31.94 21.72
N GLN A 260 19.44 31.43 20.69
CA GLN A 260 19.35 31.91 19.31
C GLN A 260 18.36 31.13 18.48
N ILE A 261 18.06 29.87 18.82
CA ILE A 261 17.18 28.99 18.04
C ILE A 261 15.90 28.67 18.81
N VAL A 262 14.76 28.83 18.15
CA VAL A 262 13.46 28.37 18.62
C VAL A 262 13.05 27.15 17.83
N LEU A 263 12.79 26.05 18.53
CA LEU A 263 12.33 24.80 17.95
C LEU A 263 11.04 24.34 18.62
N GLY A 264 9.99 24.12 17.83
CA GLY A 264 8.69 23.69 18.32
C GLY A 264 7.84 23.10 17.20
N TYR A 265 6.55 22.95 17.43
CA TYR A 265 5.59 22.46 16.47
C TYR A 265 4.50 23.48 16.16
N ASN A 266 4.09 23.55 14.90
CA ASN A 266 2.85 24.21 14.53
C ASN A 266 1.69 23.22 14.79
N GLN A 267 0.93 23.45 15.87
CA GLN A 267 -0.15 22.55 16.29
C GLN A 267 -1.32 22.49 15.28
N LYS A 268 -1.48 23.54 14.48
CA LYS A 268 -2.59 23.66 13.52
C LYS A 268 -2.29 23.03 12.17
N ARG A 269 -1.04 22.65 11.91
CA ARG A 269 -0.62 22.16 10.60
C ARG A 269 0.06 20.80 10.72
N THR A 270 -0.50 19.81 10.03
CA THR A 270 0.00 18.44 10.02
C THR A 270 0.44 18.07 8.60
N ILE A 271 1.65 17.56 8.47
CA ILE A 271 2.21 17.09 7.20
C ILE A 271 1.93 15.60 7.08
N LEU A 272 1.33 15.21 5.97
CA LEU A 272 1.16 13.81 5.55
C LEU A 272 2.03 13.57 4.31
N THR A 273 2.79 12.49 4.33
CA THR A 273 3.53 12.01 3.16
C THR A 273 2.93 10.66 2.77
N ILE A 274 2.35 10.59 1.58
CA ILE A 274 1.66 9.43 1.03
C ILE A 274 2.58 8.81 -0.01
N GLU A 275 2.99 7.57 0.17
CA GLU A 275 3.77 6.81 -0.80
C GLU A 275 2.90 5.68 -1.35
N SER A 276 2.50 5.82 -2.61
CA SER A 276 1.73 4.81 -3.32
C SER A 276 2.61 3.61 -3.70
N LEU A 277 2.01 2.43 -3.75
CA LEU A 277 2.62 1.25 -4.37
C LEU A 277 2.71 1.35 -5.90
N GLY A 278 2.07 2.35 -6.53
CA GLY A 278 2.05 2.54 -7.97
C GLY A 278 0.80 2.01 -8.68
N VAL A 279 -0.09 1.32 -7.96
CA VAL A 279 -1.36 0.82 -8.51
C VAL A 279 -2.38 1.94 -8.68
N ILE A 280 -2.47 2.82 -7.70
CA ILE A 280 -3.37 3.98 -7.67
C ILE A 280 -2.51 5.21 -7.42
N PRO A 281 -2.65 6.29 -8.21
CA PRO A 281 -1.94 7.54 -7.95
C PRO A 281 -2.23 8.08 -6.53
N PRO A 282 -1.22 8.64 -5.83
CA PRO A 282 -1.39 9.05 -4.43
C PRO A 282 -2.46 10.13 -4.24
N ARG A 283 -2.69 11.00 -5.23
CA ARG A 283 -3.79 11.98 -5.23
C ARG A 283 -5.16 11.31 -5.27
N GLU A 284 -5.30 10.23 -6.02
CA GLU A 284 -6.57 9.47 -6.08
C GLU A 284 -6.81 8.70 -4.77
N ILE A 285 -5.76 8.13 -4.17
CA ILE A 285 -5.83 7.49 -2.83
C ILE A 285 -6.34 8.51 -1.81
N MET A 286 -5.76 9.71 -1.80
CA MET A 286 -6.19 10.82 -0.95
C MET A 286 -7.67 11.16 -1.19
N GLY A 287 -8.08 11.29 -2.46
CA GLY A 287 -9.46 11.62 -2.83
C GLY A 287 -10.46 10.56 -2.39
N ARG A 288 -10.14 9.27 -2.55
CA ARG A 288 -10.98 8.14 -2.09
C ARG A 288 -11.11 8.12 -0.57
N ALA A 289 -10.01 8.35 0.16
CA ALA A 289 -10.03 8.43 1.61
C ALA A 289 -10.83 9.63 2.14
N LEU A 290 -10.74 10.79 1.47
CA LEU A 290 -11.56 11.97 1.80
C LEU A 290 -13.05 11.69 1.61
N ARG A 291 -13.44 11.08 0.50
CA ARG A 291 -14.84 10.66 0.27
C ARG A 291 -15.33 9.72 1.38
N PHE A 292 -14.48 8.78 1.80
CA PHE A 292 -14.82 7.87 2.90
C PHE A 292 -15.00 8.60 4.23
N ILE A 293 -14.10 9.54 4.59
CA ILE A 293 -14.19 10.30 5.85
C ILE A 293 -15.41 11.21 5.86
N ASN A 294 -15.70 11.88 4.76
CA ASN A 294 -16.78 12.86 4.65
C ASN A 294 -18.15 12.22 4.37
N ALA A 295 -18.19 10.95 3.95
CA ALA A 295 -19.46 10.22 3.81
C ALA A 295 -20.13 10.06 5.19
N LYS A 296 -21.47 10.14 5.23
CA LYS A 296 -22.21 9.80 6.44
C LYS A 296 -21.91 8.34 6.82
N PRO A 297 -21.70 8.02 8.11
CA PRO A 297 -21.51 6.64 8.52
C PRO A 297 -22.74 5.82 8.11
N GLU A 298 -22.55 4.89 7.19
CA GLU A 298 -23.56 3.87 6.95
C GLU A 298 -23.75 3.04 8.22
N PRO A 299 -24.99 2.61 8.52
CA PRO A 299 -25.21 1.66 9.59
C PRO A 299 -24.27 0.47 9.33
N LYS A 300 -23.54 0.04 10.36
CA LYS A 300 -22.63 -1.08 10.28
C LYS A 300 -23.38 -2.28 9.70
N GLN A 301 -23.18 -2.58 8.43
CA GLN A 301 -23.41 -3.93 7.95
C GLN A 301 -22.45 -4.80 8.75
N PRO A 302 -22.92 -5.89 9.36
CA PRO A 302 -22.00 -6.84 9.94
C PRO A 302 -20.96 -7.15 8.87
N LEU A 303 -19.67 -6.96 9.19
CA LEU A 303 -18.60 -7.49 8.37
C LEU A 303 -19.01 -8.93 8.14
N ALA A 304 -19.05 -9.36 6.89
CA ALA A 304 -19.22 -10.77 6.59
C ALA A 304 -18.01 -11.49 7.20
N GLU A 305 -18.12 -11.82 8.49
CA GLU A 305 -17.14 -12.60 9.25
C GLU A 305 -16.92 -13.95 8.58
N ASP A 306 -17.92 -14.38 7.81
CA ASP A 306 -17.92 -15.63 7.04
C ASP A 306 -16.98 -15.60 5.83
N VAL A 307 -16.68 -14.45 5.22
CA VAL A 307 -15.78 -14.43 4.05
C VAL A 307 -14.32 -14.63 4.46
N ALA A 308 -13.90 -14.08 5.60
CA ALA A 308 -12.55 -14.33 6.13
C ALA A 308 -12.42 -15.77 6.69
N GLY A 309 -13.48 -16.32 7.23
CA GLY A 309 -13.57 -17.71 7.71
C GLY A 309 -13.72 -18.73 6.59
N SER A 310 -14.56 -18.45 5.58
CA SER A 310 -14.78 -19.33 4.43
C SER A 310 -13.58 -19.42 3.48
N LEU A 311 -12.72 -18.40 3.48
CA LEU A 311 -11.42 -18.43 2.78
C LEU A 311 -10.38 -19.31 3.51
N ALA A 312 -10.67 -19.79 4.72
CA ALA A 312 -9.74 -20.54 5.56
C ALA A 312 -9.92 -22.07 5.48
N GLU A 313 -11.04 -22.58 4.96
CA GLU A 313 -11.31 -24.01 4.90
C GLU A 313 -11.26 -24.56 3.48
N VAL A 314 -10.11 -25.10 3.10
CA VAL A 314 -10.01 -26.11 2.02
C VAL A 314 -9.97 -27.48 2.66
N LYS A 315 -11.04 -28.24 2.52
CA LYS A 315 -11.05 -29.67 2.80
C LYS A 315 -10.17 -30.38 1.78
N ILE A 316 -9.04 -30.90 2.24
CA ILE A 316 -8.26 -31.89 1.50
C ILE A 316 -8.99 -33.22 1.70
N GLU A 317 -9.70 -33.70 0.68
CA GLU A 317 -10.14 -35.09 0.69
C GLU A 317 -8.92 -35.94 0.32
N PRO A 318 -8.54 -36.97 1.13
CA PRO A 318 -7.46 -37.85 0.81
C PRO A 318 -7.83 -38.71 -0.42
N GLU A 319 -6.92 -38.81 -1.37
CA GLU A 319 -7.06 -39.77 -2.46
C GLU A 319 -7.13 -41.19 -1.86
N GLU A 320 -8.23 -41.88 -2.11
CA GLU A 320 -8.28 -43.32 -1.96
C GLU A 320 -7.33 -43.94 -2.98
N SER A 321 -6.32 -44.60 -2.44
CA SER A 321 -5.36 -45.43 -3.23
C SER A 321 -6.07 -46.64 -3.84
N GLU A 322 -6.17 -46.70 -5.15
CA GLU A 322 -6.25 -47.96 -5.90
C GLU A 322 -4.88 -48.31 -6.51
#